data_3989a1cf3e4017c9f895b42c0cf7e7df
#
_entry.id   3989a1cf3e4017c9f895b42c0cf7e7df
#
_cell.length_a   1.000
_cell.length_b   1.000
_cell.length_c   1.000
_cell.angle_alpha   90.00
_cell.angle_beta   90.00
_cell.angle_gamma   90.00
#
_symmetry.space_group_name_H-M   'P 1'
#
loop_
_entity.id
_entity.type
_entity.pdbx_description
1 polymer ?
#
loop_
_entity_poly.entity_id
_entity_poly.type
_entity_poly.pdbx_seq_one_letter_code
_entity_poly.pdbx_strand_id
1 'polypeptide(L)'
;NLVTFEELYDFSNPDEPVKVAEHKDIEDDGQTVLITERIIKIYTTATDKDGNKEIEAGKEVTIIDTVTLEGLEIGTQYKLVGWQMLKEENAELLINGKRVESDYTFIADSETMKMEVAFTFDATSLDGKQLVTFEELYDLSNPDEPKKVTEHKDIEDKGQTITFKEKPEEPEKPETPPT
;
A
#
# COMPACT_ATOMS: atom_id res chain seq x y z
N ASN A 1 3.52 12.39 25.76
CA ASN A 1 3.37 11.65 27.02
C ASN A 1 2.12 12.12 27.74
N LEU A 2 1.42 11.19 28.39
CA LEU A 2 0.34 11.47 29.35
C LEU A 2 0.80 11.07 30.73
N VAL A 3 0.51 11.91 31.74
CA VAL A 3 0.75 11.60 33.16
C VAL A 3 -0.58 11.60 33.86
N THR A 4 -0.85 10.54 34.63
CA THR A 4 -2.09 10.43 35.41
C THR A 4 -1.91 11.12 36.77
N PHE A 5 -2.85 11.99 37.11
CA PHE A 5 -2.94 12.61 38.41
C PHE A 5 -4.15 12.07 39.15
N GLU A 6 -4.00 11.90 40.48
CA GLU A 6 -5.03 11.34 41.34
C GLU A 6 -5.23 12.20 42.61
N GLU A 7 -6.48 12.35 43.03
CA GLU A 7 -6.84 13.00 44.28
C GLU A 7 -7.84 12.12 45.05
N LEU A 8 -7.63 11.95 46.35
CA LEU A 8 -8.52 11.24 47.24
C LEU A 8 -9.22 12.22 48.18
N TYR A 9 -10.54 12.12 48.26
CA TYR A 9 -11.37 12.93 49.12
C TYR A 9 -12.11 12.09 50.16
N ASP A 10 -12.18 12.60 51.41
CA ASP A 10 -13.06 12.10 52.44
C ASP A 10 -14.42 12.81 52.36
N PHE A 11 -15.48 12.02 52.19
CA PHE A 11 -16.88 12.43 52.12
C PHE A 11 -17.66 12.14 53.43
N SER A 12 -17.00 12.01 54.60
CA SER A 12 -17.68 11.85 55.88
C SER A 12 -18.68 12.99 56.13
N ASN A 13 -18.41 14.18 55.61
CA ASN A 13 -19.36 15.27 55.44
C ASN A 13 -19.56 15.51 53.94
N PRO A 14 -20.68 15.05 53.34
CA PRO A 14 -20.91 15.18 51.91
C PRO A 14 -20.98 16.62 51.39
N ASP A 15 -21.38 17.58 52.26
CA ASP A 15 -21.51 18.99 51.91
C ASP A 15 -20.15 19.73 51.90
N GLU A 16 -19.13 19.13 52.53
CA GLU A 16 -17.76 19.69 52.62
C GLU A 16 -16.72 18.57 52.47
N PRO A 17 -16.50 18.04 51.27
CA PRO A 17 -15.48 17.03 51.06
C PRO A 17 -14.08 17.56 51.35
N VAL A 18 -13.27 16.77 52.05
CA VAL A 18 -11.89 17.13 52.41
C VAL A 18 -10.92 16.30 51.59
N LYS A 19 -10.03 16.96 50.83
CA LYS A 19 -8.95 16.25 50.13
C LYS A 19 -7.97 15.69 51.17
N VAL A 20 -7.75 14.37 51.19
CA VAL A 20 -6.92 13.68 52.18
C VAL A 20 -5.60 13.16 51.59
N ALA A 21 -5.52 13.00 50.29
CA ALA A 21 -4.28 12.62 49.59
C ALA A 21 -4.30 13.09 48.15
N GLU A 22 -3.13 13.22 47.55
CA GLU A 22 -2.96 13.44 46.12
C GLU A 22 -1.64 12.85 45.59
N HIS A 23 -1.64 12.49 44.33
CA HIS A 23 -0.45 12.16 43.57
C HIS A 23 -0.45 13.01 42.30
N LYS A 24 0.44 13.98 42.19
CA LYS A 24 0.49 14.98 41.10
C LYS A 24 1.93 15.28 40.69
N ASP A 25 2.73 14.25 40.53
CA ASP A 25 4.09 14.40 40.08
C ASP A 25 4.12 14.23 38.54
N ILE A 26 4.38 15.32 37.83
CA ILE A 26 4.46 15.34 36.36
C ILE A 26 5.67 14.57 35.83
N GLU A 27 6.66 14.32 36.65
CA GLU A 27 7.89 13.59 36.31
C GLU A 27 7.83 12.12 36.78
N ASP A 28 6.69 11.65 37.29
CA ASP A 28 6.54 10.26 37.75
C ASP A 28 6.47 9.29 36.53
N ASP A 29 7.55 8.53 36.32
CA ASP A 29 7.63 7.51 35.30
C ASP A 29 6.59 6.39 35.49
N GLY A 30 6.20 6.10 36.75
CA GLY A 30 5.19 5.09 37.06
C GLY A 30 3.78 5.47 36.63
N GLN A 31 3.51 6.77 36.51
CA GLN A 31 2.23 7.34 36.05
C GLN A 31 2.28 7.86 34.64
N THR A 32 3.43 7.71 33.95
CA THR A 32 3.64 8.20 32.57
C THR A 32 3.37 7.14 31.53
N VAL A 33 2.49 7.46 30.58
CA VAL A 33 2.24 6.66 29.38
C VAL A 33 2.80 7.38 28.16
N LEU A 34 3.71 6.71 27.45
CA LEU A 34 4.24 7.20 26.19
C LEU A 34 3.28 6.84 25.06
N ILE A 35 2.75 7.87 24.40
CA ILE A 35 1.98 7.71 23.16
C ILE A 35 2.95 7.90 22.02
N THR A 36 3.16 6.83 21.23
CA THR A 36 3.96 6.86 20.01
C THR A 36 3.06 6.81 18.80
N GLU A 37 3.46 7.50 17.73
CA GLU A 37 2.78 7.36 16.44
C GLU A 37 3.07 5.98 15.86
N ARG A 38 2.02 5.29 15.39
CA ARG A 38 2.16 4.01 14.68
C ARG A 38 2.66 4.29 13.27
N ILE A 39 3.79 3.71 12.91
CA ILE A 39 4.37 3.79 11.57
C ILE A 39 4.02 2.51 10.81
N ILE A 40 3.24 2.63 9.75
CA ILE A 40 2.95 1.53 8.84
C ILE A 40 3.92 1.57 7.67
N LYS A 41 4.57 0.44 7.38
CA LYS A 41 5.50 0.25 6.27
C LYS A 41 4.89 -0.66 5.22
N ILE A 42 5.23 -0.40 3.96
CA ILE A 42 4.82 -1.18 2.80
C ILE A 42 6.05 -1.59 2.00
N TYR A 43 6.14 -2.88 1.67
CA TYR A 43 7.16 -3.47 0.80
C TYR A 43 6.45 -4.25 -0.28
N THR A 44 6.88 -4.09 -1.53
CA THR A 44 6.17 -4.64 -2.66
C THR A 44 7.11 -5.25 -3.69
N THR A 45 6.64 -6.24 -4.46
CA THR A 45 7.38 -6.87 -5.54
C THR A 45 6.42 -7.35 -6.61
N ALA A 46 6.50 -6.77 -7.81
CA ALA A 46 5.68 -7.14 -8.95
C ALA A 46 6.36 -8.21 -9.81
N THR A 47 5.61 -9.22 -10.24
CA THR A 47 6.04 -10.29 -11.18
C THR A 47 4.85 -10.72 -12.03
N ASP A 48 5.10 -11.57 -13.04
CA ASP A 48 4.01 -12.36 -13.62
C ASP A 48 3.65 -13.55 -12.67
N LYS A 49 2.68 -14.37 -13.09
CA LYS A 49 2.24 -15.57 -12.36
C LYS A 49 3.33 -16.64 -12.18
N ASP A 50 4.39 -16.60 -12.98
CA ASP A 50 5.51 -17.54 -12.95
C ASP A 50 6.76 -16.96 -12.25
N GLY A 51 6.64 -15.74 -11.69
CA GLY A 51 7.71 -15.04 -10.97
C GLY A 51 8.68 -14.27 -11.89
N ASN A 52 8.34 -14.06 -13.16
CA ASN A 52 9.20 -13.36 -14.11
C ASN A 52 8.96 -11.85 -14.08
N LYS A 53 10.02 -11.11 -14.44
CA LYS A 53 9.99 -9.65 -14.62
C LYS A 53 10.05 -9.21 -16.07
N GLU A 54 10.43 -10.11 -16.95
CA GLU A 54 10.41 -9.91 -18.41
C GLU A 54 9.37 -10.84 -19.01
N ILE A 55 8.33 -10.28 -19.61
CA ILE A 55 7.16 -11.01 -20.08
C ILE A 55 6.82 -10.64 -21.53
N GLU A 56 6.05 -11.49 -22.20
CA GLU A 56 5.55 -11.22 -23.55
C GLU A 56 4.28 -10.37 -23.48
N ALA A 57 4.18 -9.40 -24.40
CA ALA A 57 2.94 -8.65 -24.60
C ALA A 57 1.84 -9.56 -25.18
N GLY A 58 0.61 -9.42 -24.70
CA GLY A 58 -0.50 -10.28 -25.13
C GLY A 58 -1.87 -9.74 -24.72
N LYS A 59 -2.93 -10.40 -25.21
CA LYS A 59 -4.32 -9.96 -24.96
C LYS A 59 -4.78 -10.10 -23.53
N GLU A 60 -4.15 -10.99 -22.77
CA GLU A 60 -4.48 -11.25 -21.36
C GLU A 60 -3.18 -11.50 -20.62
N VAL A 61 -2.66 -10.45 -20.00
CA VAL A 61 -1.48 -10.50 -19.16
C VAL A 61 -1.90 -10.23 -17.72
N THR A 62 -1.34 -11.00 -16.79
CA THR A 62 -1.54 -10.79 -15.36
C THR A 62 -0.22 -10.44 -14.69
N ILE A 63 -0.18 -9.27 -14.04
CA ILE A 63 0.88 -8.87 -13.12
C ILE A 63 0.37 -9.14 -11.70
N ILE A 64 1.19 -9.77 -10.88
CA ILE A 64 0.92 -10.03 -9.47
C ILE A 64 1.90 -9.19 -8.66
N ASP A 65 1.36 -8.29 -7.84
CA ASP A 65 2.13 -7.58 -6.85
C ASP A 65 2.01 -8.25 -5.50
N THR A 66 3.14 -8.66 -4.96
CA THR A 66 3.24 -9.23 -3.62
C THR A 66 3.56 -8.13 -2.63
N VAL A 67 2.58 -7.79 -1.79
CA VAL A 67 2.66 -6.70 -0.82
C VAL A 67 2.86 -7.25 0.58
N THR A 68 3.84 -6.72 1.31
CA THR A 68 4.05 -6.97 2.74
C THR A 68 3.82 -5.66 3.49
N LEU A 69 2.92 -5.69 4.45
CA LEU A 69 2.58 -4.56 5.33
C LEU A 69 3.07 -4.87 6.75
N GLU A 70 3.69 -3.89 7.40
CA GLU A 70 4.14 -3.98 8.79
C GLU A 70 3.61 -2.80 9.61
N GLY A 71 3.33 -3.03 10.90
CA GLY A 71 2.84 -2.02 11.82
C GLY A 71 1.33 -1.78 11.73
N LEU A 72 0.56 -2.73 11.19
CA LEU A 72 -0.90 -2.66 11.14
C LEU A 72 -1.51 -2.72 12.56
N GLU A 73 -2.66 -2.10 12.73
CA GLU A 73 -3.46 -2.23 13.94
C GLU A 73 -4.46 -3.38 13.79
N ILE A 74 -4.32 -4.39 14.66
CA ILE A 74 -5.18 -5.58 14.63
C ILE A 74 -6.64 -5.17 14.85
N GLY A 75 -7.54 -5.69 14.01
CA GLY A 75 -8.97 -5.38 14.03
C GLY A 75 -9.37 -4.16 13.20
N THR A 76 -8.41 -3.37 12.72
CA THR A 76 -8.67 -2.22 11.84
C THR A 76 -8.89 -2.70 10.40
N GLN A 77 -9.86 -2.09 9.73
CA GLN A 77 -10.10 -2.32 8.31
C GLN A 77 -9.22 -1.39 7.47
N TYR A 78 -8.54 -1.98 6.49
CA TYR A 78 -7.69 -1.29 5.53
C TYR A 78 -8.14 -1.54 4.09
N LYS A 79 -7.80 -0.60 3.21
CA LYS A 79 -7.93 -0.76 1.76
C LYS A 79 -6.59 -0.48 1.09
N LEU A 80 -6.06 -1.49 0.40
CA LEU A 80 -4.91 -1.38 -0.47
C LEU A 80 -5.40 -1.09 -1.88
N VAL A 81 -4.86 -0.07 -2.53
CA VAL A 81 -5.16 0.31 -3.92
C VAL A 81 -3.86 0.29 -4.70
N GLY A 82 -3.80 -0.50 -5.77
CA GLY A 82 -2.65 -0.56 -6.66
C GLY A 82 -3.02 -0.19 -8.09
N TRP A 83 -2.07 0.36 -8.86
CA TRP A 83 -2.24 0.67 -10.27
C TRP A 83 -0.93 0.58 -11.04
N GLN A 84 -1.04 0.49 -12.37
CA GLN A 84 0.11 0.37 -13.25
C GLN A 84 0.49 1.73 -13.84
N MET A 85 1.80 2.03 -13.85
CA MET A 85 2.40 3.23 -14.46
C MET A 85 3.21 2.85 -15.69
N LEU A 86 3.12 3.64 -16.76
CA LEU A 86 4.07 3.61 -17.88
C LEU A 86 5.34 4.32 -17.43
N LYS A 87 6.47 3.60 -17.36
CA LYS A 87 7.72 4.10 -16.77
C LYS A 87 8.28 5.29 -17.51
N GLU A 88 8.44 5.16 -18.84
CA GLU A 88 9.08 6.19 -19.69
C GLU A 88 8.26 7.48 -19.74
N GLU A 89 6.93 7.37 -19.74
CA GLU A 89 6.00 8.49 -19.79
C GLU A 89 5.73 9.09 -18.40
N ASN A 90 6.09 8.37 -17.32
CA ASN A 90 5.70 8.67 -15.93
C ASN A 90 4.20 8.98 -15.82
N ALA A 91 3.38 8.16 -16.45
CA ALA A 91 1.95 8.33 -16.57
C ALA A 91 1.20 7.05 -16.22
N GLU A 92 -0.05 7.18 -15.77
CA GLU A 92 -0.92 6.02 -15.49
C GLU A 92 -1.19 5.22 -16.77
N LEU A 93 -1.13 3.88 -16.67
CA LEU A 93 -1.52 3.00 -17.76
C LEU A 93 -3.04 3.01 -17.93
N LEU A 94 -3.49 3.47 -19.09
CA LEU A 94 -4.90 3.48 -19.46
C LEU A 94 -5.15 2.46 -20.58
N ILE A 95 -6.05 1.50 -20.35
CA ILE A 95 -6.55 0.58 -21.37
C ILE A 95 -8.02 0.92 -21.65
N ASN A 96 -8.33 1.25 -22.90
CA ASN A 96 -9.67 1.75 -23.30
C ASN A 96 -10.16 2.94 -22.46
N GLY A 97 -9.23 3.84 -22.10
CA GLY A 97 -9.53 5.04 -21.31
C GLY A 97 -9.76 4.80 -19.82
N LYS A 98 -9.53 3.59 -19.32
CA LYS A 98 -9.62 3.23 -17.91
C LYS A 98 -8.25 2.90 -17.34
N ARG A 99 -7.96 3.39 -16.14
CA ARG A 99 -6.73 3.05 -15.40
C ARG A 99 -6.71 1.54 -15.11
N VAL A 100 -5.55 0.93 -15.33
CA VAL A 100 -5.30 -0.45 -14.90
C VAL A 100 -5.01 -0.41 -13.41
N GLU A 101 -6.02 -0.71 -12.62
CA GLU A 101 -5.97 -0.69 -11.16
C GLU A 101 -6.63 -1.92 -10.56
N SER A 102 -6.27 -2.22 -9.33
CA SER A 102 -6.88 -3.26 -8.52
C SER A 102 -6.89 -2.82 -7.06
N ASP A 103 -7.88 -3.24 -6.28
CA ASP A 103 -7.95 -2.94 -4.87
C ASP A 103 -8.29 -4.17 -4.03
N TYR A 104 -7.87 -4.13 -2.77
CA TYR A 104 -8.12 -5.19 -1.81
C TYR A 104 -8.45 -4.60 -0.45
N THR A 105 -9.64 -4.90 0.07
CA THR A 105 -10.08 -4.47 1.39
C THR A 105 -10.02 -5.65 2.37
N PHE A 106 -9.42 -5.44 3.54
CA PHE A 106 -9.20 -6.48 4.55
C PHE A 106 -9.30 -5.91 5.97
N ILE A 107 -9.47 -6.80 6.94
CA ILE A 107 -9.33 -6.48 8.37
C ILE A 107 -8.00 -7.08 8.81
N ALA A 108 -7.14 -6.27 9.44
CA ALA A 108 -5.85 -6.76 9.93
C ALA A 108 -6.06 -7.78 11.05
N ASP A 109 -5.58 -9.00 10.86
CA ASP A 109 -5.55 -10.07 11.87
C ASP A 109 -4.17 -10.20 12.55
N SER A 110 -3.18 -9.49 12.03
CA SER A 110 -1.80 -9.46 12.50
C SER A 110 -1.18 -8.08 12.25
N GLU A 111 -0.17 -7.71 13.04
CA GLU A 111 0.62 -6.48 12.81
C GLU A 111 1.42 -6.52 11.51
N THR A 112 1.71 -7.73 11.00
CA THR A 112 2.37 -7.95 9.71
C THR A 112 1.52 -8.85 8.85
N MET A 113 1.17 -8.40 7.65
CA MET A 113 0.39 -9.17 6.68
C MET A 113 1.08 -9.18 5.32
N LYS A 114 0.92 -10.30 4.61
CA LYS A 114 1.36 -10.46 3.22
C LYS A 114 0.18 -10.82 2.35
N MET A 115 0.05 -10.17 1.20
CA MET A 115 -1.05 -10.38 0.26
C MET A 115 -0.59 -10.21 -1.18
N GLU A 116 -1.39 -10.67 -2.11
CA GLU A 116 -1.17 -10.52 -3.55
C GLU A 116 -2.28 -9.67 -4.16
N VAL A 117 -1.90 -8.70 -4.97
CA VAL A 117 -2.81 -7.87 -5.77
C VAL A 117 -2.56 -8.18 -7.24
N ALA A 118 -3.60 -8.64 -7.95
CA ALA A 118 -3.49 -9.03 -9.34
C ALA A 118 -4.08 -7.98 -10.28
N PHE A 119 -3.37 -7.70 -11.37
CA PHE A 119 -3.79 -6.80 -12.46
C PHE A 119 -3.84 -7.59 -13.75
N THR A 120 -5.04 -7.80 -14.30
CA THR A 120 -5.22 -8.51 -15.56
C THR A 120 -5.75 -7.55 -16.62
N PHE A 121 -5.04 -7.42 -17.75
CA PHE A 121 -5.36 -6.45 -18.79
C PHE A 121 -4.82 -6.88 -20.17
N ASP A 122 -5.28 -6.19 -21.21
CA ASP A 122 -4.76 -6.32 -22.57
C ASP A 122 -3.46 -5.52 -22.72
N ALA A 123 -2.34 -6.21 -22.87
CA ALA A 123 -1.01 -5.64 -23.02
C ALA A 123 -0.47 -5.67 -24.46
N THR A 124 -1.32 -5.90 -25.48
CA THR A 124 -0.87 -6.05 -26.89
C THR A 124 -0.16 -4.81 -27.43
N SER A 125 -0.38 -3.62 -26.86
CA SER A 125 0.26 -2.37 -27.25
C SER A 125 1.51 -2.02 -26.42
N LEU A 126 1.94 -2.90 -25.52
CA LEU A 126 3.01 -2.62 -24.55
C LEU A 126 4.35 -3.28 -24.94
N ASP A 127 4.49 -3.74 -26.16
CA ASP A 127 5.73 -4.29 -26.73
C ASP A 127 6.91 -3.32 -26.49
N GLY A 128 8.01 -3.80 -25.89
CA GLY A 128 9.17 -3.01 -25.50
C GLY A 128 8.99 -1.98 -24.37
N LYS A 129 7.79 -1.91 -23.77
CA LYS A 129 7.50 -0.97 -22.70
C LYS A 129 7.82 -1.53 -21.30
N GLN A 130 8.00 -0.60 -20.34
CA GLN A 130 8.14 -0.94 -18.91
C GLN A 130 6.97 -0.38 -18.12
N LEU A 131 6.44 -1.23 -17.22
CA LEU A 131 5.45 -0.82 -16.23
C LEU A 131 6.05 -0.85 -14.84
N VAL A 132 5.58 0.06 -13.99
CA VAL A 132 5.88 0.08 -12.55
C VAL A 132 4.57 0.07 -11.78
N THR A 133 4.46 -0.83 -10.82
CA THR A 133 3.27 -0.90 -9.95
C THR A 133 3.41 0.09 -8.80
N PHE A 134 2.38 0.90 -8.58
CA PHE A 134 2.26 1.84 -7.45
C PHE A 134 1.15 1.39 -6.52
N GLU A 135 1.30 1.62 -5.21
CA GLU A 135 0.32 1.27 -4.19
C GLU A 135 0.12 2.40 -3.17
N GLU A 136 -1.11 2.45 -2.66
CA GLU A 136 -1.50 3.24 -1.51
C GLU A 136 -2.31 2.38 -0.53
N LEU A 137 -2.04 2.53 0.76
CA LEU A 137 -2.82 1.90 1.83
C LEU A 137 -3.63 2.96 2.57
N TYR A 138 -4.90 2.68 2.73
CA TYR A 138 -5.85 3.51 3.46
C TYR A 138 -6.38 2.79 4.70
N ASP A 139 -6.41 3.50 5.82
CA ASP A 139 -7.14 3.12 7.03
C ASP A 139 -8.61 3.52 6.85
N LEU A 140 -9.52 2.56 7.05
CA LEU A 140 -10.96 2.72 6.95
C LEU A 140 -11.66 2.72 8.33
N SER A 141 -10.95 3.05 9.42
CA SER A 141 -11.57 3.21 10.75
C SER A 141 -12.71 4.23 10.73
N ASN A 142 -12.60 5.24 9.88
CA ASN A 142 -13.70 6.12 9.48
C ASN A 142 -13.97 5.92 7.97
N PRO A 143 -14.98 5.11 7.59
CA PRO A 143 -15.27 4.82 6.17
C PRO A 143 -15.66 6.06 5.34
N ASP A 144 -16.20 7.10 5.98
CA ASP A 144 -16.59 8.34 5.32
C ASP A 144 -15.39 9.25 5.01
N GLU A 145 -14.28 9.05 5.73
CA GLU A 145 -13.01 9.78 5.55
C GLU A 145 -11.82 8.81 5.58
N PRO A 146 -11.60 7.99 4.54
CA PRO A 146 -10.45 7.10 4.44
C PRO A 146 -9.13 7.86 4.57
N LYS A 147 -8.25 7.42 5.48
CA LYS A 147 -6.97 8.06 5.72
C LYS A 147 -5.85 7.28 5.05
N LYS A 148 -5.13 7.89 4.10
CA LYS A 148 -3.91 7.29 3.56
C LYS A 148 -2.85 7.19 4.65
N VAL A 149 -2.34 5.98 4.91
CA VAL A 149 -1.39 5.68 5.99
C VAL A 149 0.00 5.32 5.51
N THR A 150 0.14 4.80 4.29
CA THR A 150 1.43 4.57 3.63
C THR A 150 1.25 4.44 2.12
N GLU A 151 2.35 4.53 1.38
CA GLU A 151 2.36 4.36 -0.08
C GLU A 151 3.71 3.83 -0.56
N HIS A 152 3.72 3.20 -1.74
CA HIS A 152 4.91 2.87 -2.50
C HIS A 152 4.75 3.39 -3.93
N LYS A 153 5.46 4.46 -4.29
CA LYS A 153 5.34 5.18 -5.57
C LYS A 153 6.69 5.62 -6.11
N ASP A 154 7.62 4.69 -6.19
CA ASP A 154 8.92 4.95 -6.80
C ASP A 154 8.95 4.42 -8.23
N ILE A 155 8.93 5.33 -9.22
CA ILE A 155 8.94 4.99 -10.65
C ILE A 155 10.24 4.29 -11.08
N GLU A 156 11.31 4.41 -10.30
CA GLU A 156 12.61 3.78 -10.56
C GLU A 156 12.80 2.45 -9.81
N ASP A 157 11.82 2.03 -9.01
CA ASP A 157 11.91 0.78 -8.27
C ASP A 157 11.93 -0.43 -9.20
N LYS A 158 13.08 -1.11 -9.24
CA LYS A 158 13.27 -2.35 -10.00
C LYS A 158 12.46 -3.53 -9.45
N GLY A 159 12.15 -3.50 -8.15
CA GLY A 159 11.28 -4.48 -7.50
C GLY A 159 9.86 -4.43 -8.02
N GLN A 160 9.40 -3.26 -8.48
CA GLN A 160 8.06 -3.02 -9.02
C GLN A 160 8.02 -2.90 -10.54
N THR A 161 9.17 -3.02 -11.21
CA THR A 161 9.24 -2.89 -12.67
C THR A 161 9.02 -4.22 -13.37
N ILE A 162 8.11 -4.25 -14.34
CA ILE A 162 7.89 -5.31 -15.33
C ILE A 162 8.30 -4.78 -16.69
N THR A 163 9.08 -5.56 -17.44
CA THR A 163 9.50 -5.25 -18.80
C THR A 163 8.77 -6.14 -19.79
N PHE A 164 8.10 -5.56 -20.76
CA PHE A 164 7.58 -6.28 -21.92
C PHE A 164 8.69 -6.43 -22.96
N LYS A 165 8.94 -7.69 -23.40
CA LYS A 165 9.95 -7.97 -24.39
C LYS A 165 9.57 -7.33 -25.73
N GLU A 166 10.58 -6.83 -26.46
CA GLU A 166 10.37 -6.39 -27.84
C GLU A 166 9.99 -7.57 -28.73
N LYS A 167 8.97 -7.39 -29.55
CA LYS A 167 8.61 -8.36 -30.55
C LYS A 167 9.71 -8.41 -31.62
N PRO A 168 10.22 -9.61 -31.99
CA PRO A 168 11.18 -9.71 -33.07
C PRO A 168 10.63 -9.07 -34.36
N GLU A 169 11.43 -8.21 -35.00
CA GLU A 169 11.06 -7.67 -36.32
C GLU A 169 10.81 -8.83 -37.30
N GLU A 170 9.63 -8.85 -37.91
CA GLU A 170 9.31 -9.81 -38.94
C GLU A 170 10.27 -9.54 -40.12
N PRO A 171 11.06 -10.55 -40.63
CA PRO A 171 12.01 -10.31 -41.70
C PRO A 171 11.27 -9.73 -42.90
N GLU A 172 11.80 -8.62 -43.45
CA GLU A 172 11.23 -7.96 -44.61
C GLU A 172 11.03 -9.00 -45.74
N LYS A 173 9.79 -9.11 -46.18
CA LYS A 173 9.44 -9.98 -47.29
C LYS A 173 10.21 -9.49 -48.53
N PRO A 174 11.03 -10.36 -49.18
CA PRO A 174 11.79 -9.94 -50.36
C PRO A 174 10.84 -9.32 -51.38
N GLU A 175 11.15 -8.09 -51.81
CA GLU A 175 10.43 -7.45 -52.91
C GLU A 175 10.51 -8.36 -54.14
N THR A 176 9.37 -8.75 -54.65
CA THR A 176 9.29 -9.44 -55.93
C THR A 176 9.74 -8.46 -57.03
N PRO A 177 10.79 -8.77 -57.84
CA PRO A 177 11.21 -7.89 -58.90
C PRO A 177 10.07 -7.68 -59.92
N PRO A 178 9.92 -6.47 -60.46
CA PRO A 178 8.91 -6.21 -61.50
C PRO A 178 9.20 -7.02 -62.76
N THR A 179 8.17 -7.70 -63.28
CA THR A 179 8.15 -8.41 -64.56
C THR A 179 8.13 -7.44 -65.71
#